data_10df4904704f1ed25b311039a419e921
#
_entry.id   10df4904704f1ed25b311039a419e921
#
_cell.length_a   1.000
_cell.length_b   1.000
_cell.length_c   1.000
_cell.angle_alpha   90.00
_cell.angle_beta   90.00
_cell.angle_gamma   90.00
#
_symmetry.space_group_name_H-M   'P 1'
#
loop_
_entity.id
_entity.type
_entity.pdbx_description
1 polymer ?
#
loop_
_entity_poly.entity_id
_entity_poly.type
_entity_poly.pdbx_seq_one_letter_code
_entity_poly.pdbx_strand_id
1 'polypeptide(L)'
;MHAEGVLDTNIIVALSRYDPAELPETFLITAITLGELSYGPHATDDPLKRAARVAVLQHVEATFEPLPYDHHAARFYGQICAAVRASGRQPRPRSSDLMIAATAASNALPLYTANPDAFRACAGWAEIVAVRAQPNDL
;
A
#
# COMPACT_ATOMS: atom_id res chain seq x y z
N MET A 1 11.87 -5.96 -13.73
CA MET A 1 10.57 -5.24 -13.65
C MET A 1 9.45 -6.26 -13.59
N HIS A 2 8.49 -6.06 -12.71
CA HIS A 2 7.35 -6.95 -12.57
C HIS A 2 6.21 -6.51 -13.49
N ALA A 3 5.50 -7.50 -14.08
CA ALA A 3 4.33 -7.20 -14.90
C ALA A 3 3.20 -6.61 -14.06
N GLU A 4 2.96 -7.18 -12.87
CA GLU A 4 1.94 -6.72 -11.94
C GLU A 4 2.55 -6.47 -10.58
N GLY A 5 2.02 -5.49 -9.85
CA GLY A 5 2.46 -5.22 -8.49
C GLY A 5 1.44 -4.44 -7.71
N VAL A 6 1.41 -4.67 -6.41
CA VAL A 6 0.56 -3.93 -5.48
C VAL A 6 1.27 -2.64 -5.11
N LEU A 7 0.58 -1.52 -5.21
CA LEU A 7 1.11 -0.23 -4.78
C LEU A 7 0.62 0.07 -3.37
N ASP A 8 1.56 0.43 -2.49
CA ASP A 8 1.24 0.90 -1.16
C ASP A 8 0.48 2.24 -1.25
N THR A 9 -0.30 2.56 -0.26
CA THR A 9 -1.13 3.77 -0.22
C THR A 9 -0.29 5.03 -0.44
N ASN A 10 0.92 5.09 0.12
CA ASN A 10 1.80 6.26 -0.03
C ASN A 10 2.21 6.53 -1.47
N ILE A 11 2.23 5.52 -2.34
CA ILE A 11 2.51 5.72 -3.77
C ILE A 11 1.25 6.20 -4.49
N ILE A 12 0.10 5.59 -4.21
CA ILE A 12 -1.17 5.93 -4.87
C ILE A 12 -1.56 7.40 -4.64
N VAL A 13 -1.36 7.93 -3.43
CA VAL A 13 -1.74 9.31 -3.11
C VAL A 13 -0.84 10.35 -3.79
N ALA A 14 0.31 9.95 -4.30
CA ALA A 14 1.30 10.85 -4.90
C ALA A 14 1.89 10.23 -6.18
N LEU A 15 1.06 9.54 -6.95
CA LEU A 15 1.51 8.72 -8.09
C LEU A 15 2.34 9.49 -9.11
N SER A 16 2.00 10.76 -9.36
CA SER A 16 2.74 11.60 -10.32
C SER A 16 4.18 11.91 -9.89
N ARG A 17 4.53 11.66 -8.64
CA ARG A 17 5.88 11.91 -8.12
C ARG A 17 6.84 10.74 -8.36
N TYR A 18 6.36 9.64 -8.89
CA TYR A 18 7.17 8.43 -9.10
C TYR A 18 7.45 8.21 -10.57
N ASP A 19 8.68 7.77 -10.87
CA ASP A 19 9.07 7.42 -12.22
C ASP A 19 8.34 6.14 -12.64
N PRO A 20 7.54 6.16 -13.73
CA PRO A 20 6.87 4.96 -14.21
C PRO A 20 7.81 3.79 -14.48
N ALA A 21 9.08 4.06 -14.81
CA ALA A 21 10.08 3.01 -15.05
C ALA A 21 10.41 2.21 -13.78
N GLU A 22 10.15 2.75 -12.59
CA GLU A 22 10.39 2.08 -11.30
C GLU A 22 9.15 1.37 -10.78
N LEU A 23 8.03 1.46 -11.48
CA LEU A 23 6.75 0.88 -11.09
C LEU A 23 6.45 -0.36 -11.96
N PRO A 24 5.52 -1.22 -11.53
CA PRO A 24 5.12 -2.37 -12.37
C PRO A 24 4.35 -1.90 -13.60
N GLU A 25 4.21 -2.76 -14.58
CA GLU A 25 3.42 -2.44 -15.78
C GLU A 25 1.95 -2.26 -15.47
N THR A 26 1.40 -3.12 -14.59
CA THR A 26 0.00 -3.03 -14.14
C THR A 26 -0.02 -2.75 -12.64
N PHE A 27 -0.72 -1.68 -12.25
CA PHE A 27 -0.89 -1.27 -10.86
C PHE A 27 -2.09 -1.98 -10.25
N LEU A 28 -1.89 -2.58 -9.09
CA LEU A 28 -2.97 -3.17 -8.29
C LEU A 28 -2.99 -2.48 -6.93
N ILE A 29 -4.18 -2.38 -6.33
CA ILE A 29 -4.33 -1.86 -4.97
C ILE A 29 -5.09 -2.87 -4.13
N THR A 30 -5.02 -2.72 -2.82
CA THR A 30 -5.78 -3.58 -1.89
C THR A 30 -7.03 -2.87 -1.39
N ALA A 31 -7.99 -3.65 -0.88
CA ALA A 31 -9.17 -3.11 -0.21
C ALA A 31 -8.78 -2.27 1.02
N ILE A 32 -7.66 -2.58 1.66
CA ILE A 32 -7.15 -1.81 2.81
C ILE A 32 -6.78 -0.39 2.36
N THR A 33 -6.08 -0.26 1.22
CA THR A 33 -5.75 1.04 0.63
C THR A 33 -7.04 1.82 0.33
N LEU A 34 -8.05 1.18 -0.26
CA LEU A 34 -9.33 1.84 -0.51
C LEU A 34 -9.96 2.34 0.79
N GLY A 35 -9.90 1.55 1.88
CA GLY A 35 -10.37 1.96 3.19
C GLY A 35 -9.64 3.19 3.73
N GLU A 36 -8.33 3.24 3.60
CA GLU A 36 -7.54 4.41 4.00
C GLU A 36 -7.91 5.64 3.19
N LEU A 37 -8.07 5.50 1.88
CA LEU A 37 -8.48 6.60 0.99
C LEU A 37 -9.89 7.08 1.28
N SER A 38 -10.78 6.17 1.68
CA SER A 38 -12.16 6.50 2.06
C SER A 38 -12.22 7.32 3.34
N TYR A 39 -11.30 7.05 4.28
CA TYR A 39 -11.20 7.80 5.52
C TYR A 39 -10.56 9.18 5.30
N GLY A 40 -9.66 9.31 4.35
CA GLY A 40 -8.86 10.53 4.14
C GLY A 40 -9.66 11.84 4.15
N PRO A 41 -10.78 11.97 3.41
CA PRO A 41 -11.58 13.21 3.44
C PRO A 41 -12.13 13.56 4.82
N HIS A 42 -12.40 12.56 5.65
CA HIS A 42 -12.94 12.74 7.01
C HIS A 42 -11.86 13.03 8.04
N ALA A 43 -10.58 12.88 7.68
CA ALA A 43 -9.44 13.05 8.59
C ALA A 43 -8.88 14.47 8.58
N THR A 44 -9.55 15.41 7.94
CA THR A 44 -9.13 16.81 7.86
C THR A 44 -10.32 17.76 7.96
N ASP A 45 -10.10 18.92 8.57
CA ASP A 45 -11.07 20.01 8.60
C ASP A 45 -10.81 21.05 7.51
N ASP A 46 -9.69 20.94 6.79
CA ASP A 46 -9.34 21.88 5.71
C ASP A 46 -10.12 21.53 4.45
N PRO A 47 -10.99 22.45 3.96
CA PRO A 47 -11.81 22.19 2.76
C PRO A 47 -11.01 21.87 1.50
N LEU A 48 -9.84 22.49 1.32
CA LEU A 48 -9.01 22.24 0.15
C LEU A 48 -8.37 20.86 0.21
N LYS A 49 -7.88 20.44 1.37
CA LYS A 49 -7.35 19.09 1.55
C LYS A 49 -8.44 18.05 1.38
N ARG A 50 -9.63 18.32 1.91
CA ARG A 50 -10.76 17.40 1.77
C ARG A 50 -11.11 17.21 0.30
N ALA A 51 -11.23 18.30 -0.46
CA ALA A 51 -11.54 18.23 -1.88
C ALA A 51 -10.50 17.43 -2.66
N ALA A 52 -9.21 17.64 -2.36
CA ALA A 52 -8.12 16.89 -3.00
C ALA A 52 -8.21 15.40 -2.68
N ARG A 53 -8.51 15.05 -1.43
CA ARG A 53 -8.64 13.64 -1.01
C ARG A 53 -9.86 12.96 -1.61
N VAL A 54 -10.97 13.68 -1.76
CA VAL A 54 -12.16 13.18 -2.47
C VAL A 54 -11.83 12.90 -3.94
N ALA A 55 -11.07 13.78 -4.59
CA ALA A 55 -10.69 13.60 -5.99
C ALA A 55 -9.82 12.34 -6.17
N VAL A 56 -8.87 12.10 -5.26
CA VAL A 56 -8.05 10.88 -5.30
C VAL A 56 -8.92 9.64 -5.12
N LEU A 57 -9.81 9.65 -4.14
CA LEU A 57 -10.71 8.53 -3.88
C LEU A 57 -11.58 8.21 -5.09
N GLN A 58 -12.19 9.22 -5.71
CA GLN A 58 -13.05 9.04 -6.89
C GLN A 58 -12.25 8.46 -8.06
N HIS A 59 -11.03 8.96 -8.28
CA HIS A 59 -10.16 8.46 -9.34
C HIS A 59 -9.82 6.99 -9.13
N VAL A 60 -9.46 6.63 -7.90
CA VAL A 60 -9.11 5.24 -7.55
C VAL A 60 -10.30 4.31 -7.73
N GLU A 61 -11.49 4.72 -7.27
CA GLU A 61 -12.70 3.91 -7.43
C GLU A 61 -13.07 3.70 -8.90
N ALA A 62 -12.81 4.69 -9.75
CA ALA A 62 -13.09 4.60 -11.17
C ALA A 62 -12.05 3.76 -11.94
N THR A 63 -10.85 3.61 -11.41
CA THR A 63 -9.71 3.04 -12.12
C THR A 63 -9.38 1.61 -11.71
N PHE A 64 -9.54 1.28 -10.43
CA PHE A 64 -9.05 0.02 -9.86
C PHE A 64 -10.17 -0.86 -9.32
N GLU A 65 -10.01 -2.17 -9.48
CA GLU A 65 -10.77 -3.19 -8.76
C GLU A 65 -9.89 -3.65 -7.59
N PRO A 66 -10.21 -3.28 -6.34
CA PRO A 66 -9.32 -3.60 -5.22
C PRO A 66 -9.25 -5.09 -4.94
N LEU A 67 -8.05 -5.57 -4.64
CA LEU A 67 -7.85 -6.94 -4.16
C LEU A 67 -8.47 -7.08 -2.77
N PRO A 68 -9.33 -8.10 -2.56
CA PRO A 68 -9.99 -8.24 -1.27
C PRO A 68 -9.04 -8.72 -0.17
N TYR A 69 -9.32 -8.31 1.06
CA TYR A 69 -8.70 -8.89 2.24
C TYR A 69 -9.53 -10.10 2.66
N ASP A 70 -9.25 -11.24 2.04
CA ASP A 70 -10.00 -12.48 2.24
C ASP A 70 -9.34 -13.37 3.31
N HIS A 71 -9.86 -14.60 3.47
CA HIS A 71 -9.33 -15.52 4.47
C HIS A 71 -7.88 -15.95 4.19
N HIS A 72 -7.45 -15.99 2.94
CA HIS A 72 -6.05 -16.27 2.60
C HIS A 72 -5.14 -15.14 3.07
N ALA A 73 -5.54 -13.89 2.79
CA ALA A 73 -4.81 -12.73 3.27
C ALA A 73 -4.76 -12.71 4.80
N ALA A 74 -5.87 -13.04 5.47
CA ALA A 74 -5.93 -13.08 6.93
C ALA A 74 -4.95 -14.09 7.52
N ARG A 75 -4.78 -15.25 6.89
CA ARG A 75 -3.80 -16.25 7.34
C ARG A 75 -2.37 -15.76 7.20
N PHE A 76 -2.04 -15.11 6.08
CA PHE A 76 -0.73 -14.49 5.90
C PHE A 76 -0.50 -13.38 6.93
N TYR A 77 -1.54 -12.60 7.21
CA TYR A 77 -1.46 -11.53 8.21
C TYR A 77 -1.01 -12.07 9.57
N GLY A 78 -1.57 -13.18 10.03
CA GLY A 78 -1.17 -13.81 11.30
C GLY A 78 0.31 -14.20 11.31
N GLN A 79 0.80 -14.78 10.23
CA GLN A 79 2.20 -15.18 10.10
C GLN A 79 3.13 -13.96 10.06
N ILE A 80 2.74 -12.93 9.34
CA ILE A 80 3.50 -11.68 9.24
C ILE A 80 3.57 -10.99 10.61
N CYS A 81 2.45 -10.93 11.34
CA CYS A 81 2.44 -10.39 12.71
C CYS A 81 3.41 -11.13 13.63
N ALA A 82 3.47 -12.45 13.52
CA ALA A 82 4.41 -13.25 14.30
C ALA A 82 5.87 -12.88 13.95
N ALA A 83 6.17 -12.67 12.68
CA ALA A 83 7.52 -12.27 12.23
C ALA A 83 7.87 -10.85 12.73
N VAL A 84 6.92 -9.92 12.69
CA VAL A 84 7.12 -8.55 13.20
C VAL A 84 7.43 -8.60 14.70
N ARG A 85 6.67 -9.37 15.46
CA ARG A 85 6.90 -9.54 16.89
C ARG A 85 8.26 -10.16 17.17
N ALA A 86 8.64 -11.19 16.42
CA ALA A 86 9.94 -11.84 16.55
C ALA A 86 11.11 -10.89 16.26
N SER A 87 10.90 -9.87 15.41
CA SER A 87 11.90 -8.84 15.13
C SER A 87 12.00 -7.77 16.22
N GLY A 88 11.21 -7.87 17.28
CA GLY A 88 11.19 -6.90 18.38
C GLY A 88 10.24 -5.72 18.18
N ARG A 89 9.45 -5.72 17.12
CA ARG A 89 8.49 -4.65 16.83
C ARG A 89 7.08 -5.05 17.26
N GLN A 90 6.20 -4.05 17.37
CA GLN A 90 4.80 -4.26 17.69
C GLN A 90 3.98 -4.29 16.40
N PRO A 91 3.19 -5.37 16.15
CA PRO A 91 2.35 -5.42 14.96
C PRO A 91 1.22 -4.39 14.94
N ARG A 92 0.59 -4.12 16.08
CA ARG A 92 -0.65 -3.34 16.15
C ARG A 92 -0.57 -1.94 15.54
N PRO A 93 0.48 -1.11 15.81
CA PRO A 93 0.57 0.22 15.19
C PRO A 93 0.75 0.17 13.68
N ARG A 94 1.07 -1.00 13.12
CA ARG A 94 1.36 -1.21 11.71
C ARG A 94 0.28 -2.04 11.00
N SER A 95 -0.89 -2.19 11.62
CA SER A 95 -1.92 -3.13 11.15
C SER A 95 -2.28 -2.95 9.68
N SER A 96 -2.54 -1.72 9.25
CA SER A 96 -2.90 -1.45 7.85
C SER A 96 -1.80 -1.88 6.88
N ASP A 97 -0.54 -1.50 7.18
CA ASP A 97 0.60 -1.87 6.34
C ASP A 97 0.74 -3.39 6.25
N LEU A 98 0.60 -4.08 7.38
CA LEU A 98 0.73 -5.54 7.42
C LEU A 98 -0.42 -6.24 6.70
N MET A 99 -1.62 -5.68 6.71
CA MET A 99 -2.76 -6.20 5.94
C MET A 99 -2.54 -6.02 4.44
N ILE A 100 -1.95 -4.90 4.02
CA ILE A 100 -1.57 -4.66 2.63
C ILE A 100 -0.54 -5.70 2.19
N ALA A 101 0.50 -5.90 2.98
CA ALA A 101 1.53 -6.89 2.69
C ALA A 101 0.96 -8.31 2.63
N ALA A 102 0.05 -8.65 3.55
CA ALA A 102 -0.62 -9.95 3.58
C ALA A 102 -1.46 -10.19 2.32
N THR A 103 -2.15 -9.16 1.84
CA THR A 103 -2.93 -9.24 0.61
C THR A 103 -2.02 -9.46 -0.60
N ALA A 104 -0.91 -8.74 -0.68
CA ALA A 104 0.07 -8.94 -1.74
C ALA A 104 0.64 -10.37 -1.70
N ALA A 105 1.03 -10.84 -0.52
CA ALA A 105 1.58 -12.18 -0.33
C ALA A 105 0.59 -13.28 -0.74
N SER A 106 -0.68 -13.14 -0.38
CA SER A 106 -1.70 -14.14 -0.70
C SER A 106 -2.00 -14.22 -2.20
N ASN A 107 -1.66 -13.18 -2.95
CA ASN A 107 -1.80 -13.14 -4.41
C ASN A 107 -0.46 -13.37 -5.13
N ALA A 108 0.60 -13.70 -4.40
CA ALA A 108 1.96 -13.89 -4.94
C ALA A 108 2.44 -12.69 -5.76
N LEU A 109 2.14 -11.48 -5.28
CA LEU A 109 2.50 -10.22 -5.93
C LEU A 109 3.54 -9.45 -5.14
N PRO A 110 4.45 -8.72 -5.81
CA PRO A 110 5.35 -7.80 -5.12
C PRO A 110 4.59 -6.60 -4.59
N LEU A 111 5.09 -6.01 -3.50
CA LEU A 111 4.58 -4.79 -2.90
C LEU A 111 5.57 -3.65 -3.14
N TYR A 112 5.11 -2.62 -3.83
CA TYR A 112 5.88 -1.41 -4.09
C TYR A 112 5.55 -0.38 -3.01
N THR A 113 6.56 0.18 -2.37
CA THR A 113 6.38 1.13 -1.28
C THR A 113 7.47 2.21 -1.26
N ALA A 114 7.09 3.39 -0.81
CA ALA A 114 8.05 4.47 -0.54
C ALA A 114 8.66 4.36 0.87
N ASN A 115 8.15 3.45 1.71
CA ASN A 115 8.63 3.23 3.07
C ASN A 115 8.99 1.75 3.29
N PRO A 116 10.09 1.27 2.71
CA PRO A 116 10.47 -0.15 2.81
C PRO A 116 10.75 -0.60 4.23
N ASP A 117 11.17 0.31 5.12
CA ASP A 117 11.47 -0.05 6.50
C ASP A 117 10.24 -0.56 7.25
N ALA A 118 9.06 -0.04 6.95
CA ALA A 118 7.81 -0.50 7.56
C ALA A 118 7.50 -1.97 7.24
N PHE A 119 8.06 -2.50 6.15
CA PHE A 119 7.80 -3.85 5.65
C PHE A 119 8.98 -4.80 5.78
N ARG A 120 10.01 -4.42 6.53
CA ARG A 120 11.25 -5.22 6.62
C ARG A 120 10.98 -6.66 7.04
N ALA A 121 10.13 -6.88 8.03
CA ALA A 121 9.80 -8.21 8.51
C ALA A 121 8.89 -9.00 7.56
N CYS A 122 8.34 -8.37 6.52
CA CYS A 122 7.44 -9.00 5.56
C CYS A 122 8.17 -9.65 4.39
N ALA A 123 9.49 -9.44 4.25
CA ALA A 123 10.25 -9.84 3.07
C ALA A 123 10.25 -11.35 2.81
N GLY A 124 9.98 -12.16 3.83
CA GLY A 124 9.87 -13.61 3.68
C GLY A 124 8.55 -14.08 3.04
N TRP A 125 7.55 -13.18 2.96
CA TRP A 125 6.23 -13.51 2.44
C TRP A 125 5.91 -12.80 1.13
N ALA A 126 6.38 -11.58 0.95
CA ALA A 126 6.19 -10.81 -0.28
C ALA A 126 7.49 -10.10 -0.63
N GLU A 127 7.78 -9.98 -1.94
CA GLU A 127 8.89 -9.16 -2.38
C GLU A 127 8.53 -7.69 -2.12
N ILE A 128 9.38 -6.99 -1.39
CA ILE A 128 9.20 -5.56 -1.10
C ILE A 128 10.09 -4.77 -2.04
N VAL A 129 9.48 -3.97 -2.90
CA VAL A 129 10.18 -3.14 -3.88
C VAL A 129 10.16 -1.68 -3.40
N ALA A 130 11.33 -1.16 -3.06
CA ALA A 130 11.44 0.23 -2.62
C ALA A 130 11.39 1.16 -3.82
N VAL A 131 10.54 2.19 -3.74
CA VAL A 131 10.42 3.22 -4.78
C VAL A 131 10.66 4.57 -4.13
N ARG A 132 11.42 5.41 -4.80
CA ARG A 132 11.75 6.73 -4.28
C ARG A 132 11.02 7.80 -5.09
N ALA A 133 10.31 8.71 -4.39
CA ALA A 133 9.69 9.85 -5.05
C ALA A 133 10.77 10.74 -5.67
N GLN A 134 10.50 11.26 -6.86
CA GLN A 134 11.40 12.21 -7.51
C GLN A 134 11.37 13.54 -6.76
N PRO A 135 12.51 14.27 -6.71
CA PRO A 135 12.55 15.62 -6.14
C PRO A 135 11.57 16.54 -6.87
N ASN A 136 10.96 17.46 -6.11
CA ASN A 136 10.20 18.53 -6.75
C ASN A 136 11.17 19.43 -7.52
N ASP A 137 10.93 19.60 -8.80
CA ASP A 137 11.61 20.61 -9.60
C ASP A 137 11.00 21.96 -9.23
N LEU A 138 11.77 22.77 -8.55
CA LEU A 138 11.39 24.15 -8.24
C LEU A 138 12.02 25.09 -9.25
#